data_3bec08e85834df2619e070aadaa5ae7b
#
_entry.id   3bec08e85834df2619e070aadaa5ae7b
#
_cell.length_a   1.000
_cell.length_b   1.000
_cell.length_c   1.000
_cell.angle_alpha   90.00
_cell.angle_beta   90.00
_cell.angle_gamma   90.00
#
_symmetry.space_group_name_H-M   'P 1'
#
loop_
_entity.id
_entity.type
_entity.pdbx_description
1 polymer ?
#
loop_
_entity_poly.entity_id
_entity_poly.type
_entity_poly.pdbx_seq_one_letter_code
_entity_poly.pdbx_strand_id
1 'polypeptide(L)'
;MISFNNLGNLGRLANQMFQYASLKGIAKNRGFDFVIPPEDRFGETDALVRSDPLNIHNCFHVGENAQIGMYPNQIFAERMHTFDKDFFDHCPDDIDLFGYFQSPKYFNHIEDEIRKDF
;
A
#
# COMPACT_ATOMS: atom_id res chain seq x y z
N MET A 1 -1.05 -11.92 6.85
CA MET A 1 -0.14 -10.94 6.18
C MET A 1 -0.76 -10.47 4.88
N ILE A 2 -0.98 -9.17 4.75
CA ILE A 2 -1.41 -8.60 3.46
C ILE A 2 -0.27 -7.75 2.90
N SER A 3 -0.23 -7.65 1.57
CA SER A 3 0.87 -6.98 0.88
C SER A 3 0.35 -6.01 -0.18
N PHE A 4 1.23 -5.16 -0.65
CA PHE A 4 0.97 -4.27 -1.77
C PHE A 4 2.23 -4.25 -2.64
N ASN A 5 2.45 -5.37 -3.36
CA ASN A 5 3.70 -5.62 -4.07
C ASN A 5 4.02 -4.58 -5.15
N ASN A 6 3.01 -3.89 -5.66
CA ASN A 6 3.18 -2.83 -6.65
C ASN A 6 3.28 -1.42 -6.05
N LEU A 7 3.37 -1.31 -4.73
CA LEU A 7 3.56 -0.01 -4.09
C LEU A 7 4.88 0.62 -4.58
N GLY A 8 4.81 1.87 -4.98
CA GLY A 8 5.94 2.60 -5.54
C GLY A 8 6.05 2.50 -7.06
N ASN A 9 5.25 1.63 -7.68
CA ASN A 9 5.26 1.44 -9.13
C ASN A 9 3.90 1.75 -9.79
N LEU A 10 2.84 1.81 -9.02
CA LEU A 10 1.49 2.05 -9.52
C LEU A 10 1.06 3.48 -9.19
N GLY A 11 1.06 4.35 -10.20
CA GLY A 11 0.70 5.73 -10.04
C GLY A 11 1.83 6.61 -9.51
N ARG A 12 1.54 7.88 -9.33
CA ARG A 12 2.50 8.86 -8.82
C ARG A 12 2.45 8.94 -7.30
N LEU A 13 3.25 9.83 -6.71
CA LEU A 13 3.44 9.92 -5.27
C LEU A 13 2.13 10.01 -4.48
N ALA A 14 1.20 10.87 -4.88
CA ALA A 14 -0.08 11.01 -4.17
C ALA A 14 -0.87 9.71 -4.16
N ASN A 15 -0.90 8.99 -5.29
CA ASN A 15 -1.54 7.68 -5.36
C ASN A 15 -0.86 6.66 -4.44
N GLN A 16 0.46 6.68 -4.40
CA GLN A 16 1.25 5.80 -3.54
C GLN A 16 0.99 6.07 -2.06
N MET A 17 0.80 7.33 -1.67
CA MET A 17 0.45 7.69 -0.30
C MET A 17 -0.90 7.10 0.11
N PHE A 18 -1.91 7.18 -0.76
CA PHE A 18 -3.20 6.53 -0.52
C PHE A 18 -3.06 5.01 -0.43
N GLN A 19 -2.28 4.40 -1.32
CA GLN A 19 -2.06 2.96 -1.33
C GLN A 19 -1.45 2.47 -0.03
N TYR A 20 -0.40 3.12 0.44
CA TYR A 20 0.26 2.79 1.70
C TYR A 20 -0.69 2.97 2.89
N ALA A 21 -1.35 4.11 2.97
CA ALA A 21 -2.26 4.41 4.07
C ALA A 21 -3.42 3.42 4.12
N SER A 22 -3.98 3.07 2.96
CA SER A 22 -5.07 2.10 2.87
C SER A 22 -4.63 0.70 3.23
N LEU A 23 -3.46 0.26 2.79
CA LEU A 23 -2.88 -1.02 3.18
C LEU A 23 -2.77 -1.14 4.70
N LYS A 24 -2.17 -0.14 5.34
CA LYS A 24 -2.01 -0.11 6.79
C LYS A 24 -3.36 -0.07 7.49
N GLY A 25 -4.30 0.74 6.98
CA GLY A 25 -5.64 0.86 7.55
C GLY A 25 -6.44 -0.42 7.47
N ILE A 26 -6.41 -1.09 6.33
CA ILE A 26 -7.10 -2.38 6.15
C ILE A 26 -6.50 -3.43 7.09
N ALA A 27 -5.16 -3.50 7.15
CA ALA A 27 -4.49 -4.45 8.04
C ALA A 27 -4.87 -4.22 9.50
N LYS A 28 -4.85 -2.98 9.95
CA LYS A 28 -5.21 -2.64 11.34
C LYS A 28 -6.67 -2.97 11.64
N ASN A 29 -7.58 -2.69 10.71
CA ASN A 29 -8.99 -2.99 10.89
C ASN A 29 -9.27 -4.48 11.04
N ARG A 30 -8.49 -5.32 10.34
CA ARG A 30 -8.66 -6.77 10.38
C ARG A 30 -7.75 -7.47 11.39
N GLY A 31 -6.79 -6.74 11.99
CA GLY A 31 -5.83 -7.34 12.90
C GLY A 31 -4.76 -8.17 12.18
N PHE A 32 -4.44 -7.83 10.93
CA PHE A 32 -3.42 -8.51 10.13
C PHE A 32 -2.11 -7.75 10.15
N ASP A 33 -1.01 -8.48 9.97
CA ASP A 33 0.27 -7.86 9.63
C ASP A 33 0.28 -7.46 8.16
N PHE A 34 1.11 -6.48 7.81
CA PHE A 34 1.26 -6.05 6.43
C PHE A 34 2.73 -5.87 6.09
N VAL A 35 3.02 -5.91 4.79
CA VAL A 35 4.38 -5.78 4.26
C VAL A 35 4.37 -4.90 3.01
N ILE A 36 5.42 -4.13 2.83
CA ILE A 36 5.63 -3.30 1.63
C ILE A 36 6.88 -3.77 0.89
N PRO A 37 6.93 -3.61 -0.44
CA PRO A 37 8.09 -4.04 -1.21
C PRO A 37 9.31 -3.16 -0.91
N PRO A 38 10.53 -3.70 -1.08
CA PRO A 38 11.74 -2.89 -0.95
C PRO A 38 11.82 -1.83 -2.04
N GLU A 39 12.52 -0.74 -1.74
CA GLU A 39 12.68 0.39 -2.64
C GLU A 39 13.31 -0.01 -3.98
N ASP A 40 14.24 -0.93 -3.97
CA ASP A 40 15.04 -1.32 -5.12
C ASP A 40 14.52 -2.56 -5.85
N ARG A 41 13.28 -2.96 -5.60
CA ARG A 41 12.72 -4.19 -6.16
C ARG A 41 12.73 -4.26 -7.69
N PHE A 42 12.70 -3.10 -8.37
CA PHE A 42 12.57 -3.07 -9.82
C PHE A 42 13.90 -3.11 -10.56
N GLY A 43 15.02 -2.86 -9.92
CA GLY A 43 16.32 -2.85 -10.57
C GLY A 43 16.46 -1.83 -11.70
N GLU A 44 17.61 -1.86 -12.38
CA GLU A 44 17.93 -0.90 -13.44
C GLU A 44 17.13 -1.15 -14.72
N THR A 45 16.79 -2.40 -15.02
CA THR A 45 16.04 -2.76 -16.22
C THR A 45 14.63 -2.21 -16.21
N ASP A 46 14.12 -1.85 -15.05
CA ASP A 46 12.77 -1.32 -14.87
C ASP A 46 12.75 0.20 -14.72
N ALA A 47 13.84 0.88 -15.08
CA ALA A 47 13.96 2.33 -14.95
C ALA A 47 12.86 3.12 -15.70
N LEU A 48 12.37 2.59 -16.81
CA LEU A 48 11.26 3.20 -17.55
C LEU A 48 9.94 3.15 -16.78
N VAL A 49 9.74 2.10 -16.00
CA VAL A 49 8.56 1.93 -15.14
C VAL A 49 8.63 2.89 -13.98
N ARG A 50 9.84 3.14 -13.47
CA ARG A 50 10.10 4.04 -12.34
C ARG A 50 10.68 5.37 -12.82
N SER A 51 10.10 5.94 -13.86
CA SER A 51 10.57 7.21 -14.43
C SER A 51 10.37 8.40 -13.51
N ASP A 52 9.44 8.34 -12.56
CA ASP A 52 9.22 9.39 -11.58
C ASP A 52 10.21 9.22 -10.42
N PRO A 53 11.12 10.18 -10.19
CA PRO A 53 12.07 10.11 -9.08
C PRO A 53 11.41 10.27 -7.72
N LEU A 54 10.19 10.82 -7.67
CA LEU A 54 9.45 11.00 -6.43
C LEU A 54 8.57 9.79 -6.19
N ASN A 55 8.96 8.98 -5.23
CA ASN A 55 8.15 7.86 -4.79
C ASN A 55 8.08 7.81 -3.27
N ILE A 56 7.19 6.97 -2.76
CA ILE A 56 6.89 6.91 -1.33
C ILE A 56 8.12 6.55 -0.49
N HIS A 57 9.01 5.72 -1.02
CA HIS A 57 10.21 5.31 -0.29
C HIS A 57 11.24 6.44 -0.17
N ASN A 58 11.33 7.33 -1.17
CA ASN A 58 12.30 8.44 -1.18
C ASN A 58 11.82 9.62 -0.34
N CYS A 59 10.51 9.84 -0.31
CA CYS A 59 9.95 11.07 0.25
C CYS A 59 9.55 10.94 1.71
N PHE A 60 9.32 9.71 2.20
CA PHE A 60 8.78 9.49 3.53
C PHE A 60 9.48 8.33 4.23
N HIS A 61 9.27 8.23 5.54
CA HIS A 61 9.89 7.23 6.41
C HIS A 61 9.05 5.95 6.53
N VAL A 62 8.41 5.52 5.47
CA VAL A 62 7.53 4.35 5.51
C VAL A 62 8.28 3.06 5.84
N GLY A 63 9.52 2.93 5.36
CA GLY A 63 10.35 1.76 5.65
C GLY A 63 10.75 1.60 7.11
N GLU A 64 10.67 2.66 7.90
CA GLU A 64 10.97 2.62 9.33
C GLU A 64 9.77 2.11 10.14
N ASN A 65 8.57 2.19 9.57
CA ASN A 65 7.31 1.92 10.25
C ASN A 65 6.54 0.73 9.66
N ALA A 66 7.16 -0.03 8.75
CA ALA A 66 6.53 -1.16 8.10
C ALA A 66 7.54 -2.28 7.89
N GLN A 67 7.05 -3.51 7.80
CA GLN A 67 7.87 -4.65 7.41
C GLN A 67 8.18 -4.56 5.92
N ILE A 68 9.39 -4.93 5.54
CA ILE A 68 9.83 -4.89 4.15
C ILE A 68 9.91 -6.31 3.59
N GLY A 69 9.32 -6.51 2.43
CA GLY A 69 9.36 -7.80 1.74
C GLY A 69 8.30 -7.88 0.66
N MET A 70 8.31 -8.98 -0.06
CA MET A 70 7.30 -9.28 -1.07
C MET A 70 6.78 -10.69 -0.86
N TYR A 71 5.48 -10.87 -0.97
CA TYR A 71 4.84 -12.17 -0.80
C TYR A 71 4.01 -12.47 -2.04
N PRO A 72 4.15 -13.68 -2.62
CA PRO A 72 3.39 -14.08 -3.81
C PRO A 72 1.96 -14.49 -3.40
N ASN A 73 1.23 -13.57 -2.79
CA ASN A 73 -0.14 -13.79 -2.37
C ASN A 73 -1.11 -13.72 -3.55
N GLN A 74 -2.30 -14.27 -3.37
CA GLN A 74 -3.38 -14.09 -4.32
C GLN A 74 -3.72 -12.59 -4.44
N ILE A 75 -3.83 -12.10 -5.66
CA ILE A 75 -4.10 -10.68 -5.92
C ILE A 75 -5.58 -10.39 -5.71
N PHE A 76 -5.87 -9.31 -4.98
CA PHE A 76 -7.19 -8.69 -4.92
C PHE A 76 -7.12 -7.33 -5.61
N ALA A 77 -7.78 -7.22 -6.77
CA ALA A 77 -7.86 -5.97 -7.50
C ALA A 77 -9.03 -5.13 -6.98
N GLU A 78 -8.80 -3.82 -6.84
CA GLU A 78 -9.83 -2.89 -6.42
C GLU A 78 -11.05 -2.98 -7.33
N ARG A 79 -12.25 -3.15 -6.73
CA ARG A 79 -13.50 -3.35 -7.47
C ARG A 79 -14.27 -2.05 -7.71
N MET A 80 -14.03 -1.02 -6.89
CA MET A 80 -14.81 0.21 -6.88
C MET A 80 -13.87 1.41 -6.81
N HIS A 81 -14.26 2.52 -7.44
CA HIS A 81 -13.54 3.79 -7.32
C HIS A 81 -13.81 4.51 -6.01
N THR A 82 -14.84 4.07 -5.28
CA THR A 82 -15.22 4.60 -3.97
C THR A 82 -14.86 3.59 -2.89
N PHE A 83 -15.14 3.92 -1.62
CA PHE A 83 -14.89 3.04 -0.50
C PHE A 83 -15.69 1.74 -0.62
N ASP A 84 -15.00 0.62 -0.62
CA ASP A 84 -15.60 -0.72 -0.65
C ASP A 84 -15.72 -1.23 0.79
N LYS A 85 -16.85 -0.94 1.42
CA LYS A 85 -17.07 -1.29 2.82
C LYS A 85 -17.06 -2.79 3.06
N ASP A 86 -17.63 -3.56 2.15
CA ASP A 86 -17.66 -5.02 2.27
C ASP A 86 -16.25 -5.59 2.27
N PHE A 87 -15.39 -5.14 1.36
CA PHE A 87 -13.99 -5.54 1.35
C PHE A 87 -13.27 -5.09 2.62
N PHE A 88 -13.49 -3.84 3.06
CA PHE A 88 -12.85 -3.31 4.26
C PHE A 88 -13.18 -4.14 5.50
N ASP A 89 -14.45 -4.53 5.65
CA ASP A 89 -14.93 -5.28 6.82
C ASP A 89 -14.54 -6.76 6.77
N HIS A 90 -14.36 -7.33 5.58
CA HIS A 90 -14.19 -8.77 5.38
C HIS A 90 -12.95 -9.16 4.59
N CYS A 91 -12.00 -8.25 4.45
CA CYS A 91 -10.75 -8.53 3.74
C CYS A 91 -10.11 -9.82 4.25
N PRO A 92 -9.85 -10.81 3.38
CA PRO A 92 -9.16 -12.03 3.78
C PRO A 92 -7.68 -11.77 4.06
N ASP A 93 -7.07 -12.64 4.85
CA ASP A 93 -5.63 -12.64 5.04
C ASP A 93 -4.92 -13.20 3.79
N ASP A 94 -3.61 -13.02 3.73
CA ASP A 94 -2.75 -13.57 2.67
C ASP A 94 -3.16 -13.14 1.27
N ILE A 95 -3.44 -11.85 1.09
CA ILE A 95 -3.71 -11.26 -0.23
C ILE A 95 -2.75 -10.12 -0.53
N ASP A 96 -2.55 -9.89 -1.84
CA ASP A 96 -1.80 -8.76 -2.38
C ASP A 96 -2.79 -7.75 -2.99
N LEU A 97 -2.78 -6.53 -2.51
CA LEU A 97 -3.68 -5.49 -2.99
C LEU A 97 -3.18 -4.90 -4.31
N PHE A 98 -4.11 -4.62 -5.22
CA PHE A 98 -3.81 -3.98 -6.48
C PHE A 98 -4.90 -2.94 -6.80
N GLY A 99 -4.49 -1.69 -6.94
CA GLY A 99 -5.42 -0.59 -7.21
C GLY A 99 -4.95 0.71 -6.57
N TYR A 100 -5.78 1.74 -6.57
CA TYR A 100 -5.42 3.04 -6.03
C TYR A 100 -5.92 3.26 -4.61
N PHE A 101 -7.04 2.69 -4.23
CA PHE A 101 -7.61 2.76 -2.88
C PHE A 101 -7.64 4.19 -2.33
N GLN A 102 -8.22 5.12 -3.08
CA GLN A 102 -8.13 6.56 -2.83
C GLN A 102 -9.14 7.12 -1.82
N SER A 103 -9.85 6.28 -1.09
CA SER A 103 -10.77 6.77 -0.07
C SER A 103 -10.10 6.87 1.31
N PRO A 104 -10.19 8.03 1.99
CA PRO A 104 -9.70 8.16 3.36
C PRO A 104 -10.39 7.21 4.34
N LYS A 105 -11.56 6.69 4.00
CA LYS A 105 -12.29 5.75 4.86
C LYS A 105 -11.54 4.46 5.13
N TYR A 106 -10.56 4.10 4.29
CA TYR A 106 -9.72 2.95 4.55
C TYR A 106 -8.76 3.15 5.71
N PHE A 107 -8.42 4.40 6.09
CA PHE A 107 -7.41 4.67 7.11
C PHE A 107 -7.76 5.77 8.11
N ASN A 108 -8.98 6.31 8.09
CA ASN A 108 -9.38 7.35 9.06
C ASN A 108 -9.20 6.92 10.51
N HIS A 109 -9.42 5.65 10.80
CA HIS A 109 -9.33 5.09 12.16
C HIS A 109 -7.89 5.04 12.70
N ILE A 110 -6.89 5.20 11.84
CA ILE A 110 -5.48 5.26 12.20
C ILE A 110 -4.81 6.54 11.72
N GLU A 111 -5.55 7.62 11.62
CA GLU A 111 -5.07 8.89 11.06
C GLU A 111 -3.77 9.37 11.72
N ASP A 112 -3.66 9.26 13.04
CA ASP A 112 -2.47 9.72 13.76
C ASP A 112 -1.23 8.89 13.40
N GLU A 113 -1.37 7.59 13.20
CA GLU A 113 -0.26 6.74 12.77
C GLU A 113 0.17 7.10 11.34
N ILE A 114 -0.78 7.33 10.45
CA ILE A 114 -0.50 7.71 9.07
C ILE A 114 0.25 9.04 9.01
N ARG A 115 -0.13 10.01 9.81
CA ARG A 115 0.56 11.31 9.87
C ARG A 115 2.02 11.18 10.32
N LYS A 116 2.32 10.22 11.18
CA LYS A 116 3.69 9.97 11.62
C LYS A 116 4.55 9.32 10.54
N ASP A 117 3.94 8.53 9.66
CA ASP A 117 4.64 7.84 8.59
C ASP A 117 4.99 8.79 7.43
N PHE A 118 4.30 9.91 7.33
CA PHE A 118 4.48 10.93 6.29
C PHE A 118 5.05 12.28 6.82
#